data_55fe7d997723ed8ad22ffc847c648e7b
#
_entry.id   55fe7d997723ed8ad22ffc847c648e7b
#
_cell.length_a   1.000
_cell.length_b   1.000
_cell.length_c   1.000
_cell.angle_alpha   90.00
_cell.angle_beta   90.00
_cell.angle_gamma   90.00
#
_symmetry.space_group_name_H-M   'P 1'
#
loop_
_entity.id
_entity.type
_entity.pdbx_description
1 polymer ?
#
loop_
_entity_poly.entity_id
_entity_poly.type
_entity_poly.pdbx_seq_one_letter_code
_entity_poly.pdbx_strand_id
1 'polypeptide(L)'
;GYGGSMGGYAAIKYSNLLNMNRVIAFVPQYSIDPEHVEDRRYAEFFDSVANKDMEIQPQDVDAAREYVIVYDPYFSIDREHYLKIKELLPSLHTIHLPFTGHEALSVLASSSLLHDFIEHDFDEIYFYQQVRKVKKQSKFYFRNVLAHVLTQHDEMLLKILRQNDFQLDERYFDNPLKQAITRSLIKTNQATELDFQKLGIKVQRIQEDANYKEGLQTSFGLILVFNLINSKFESYTVDTLLANKSYLVPIVAEQTGVVHIELNNEIYLLAMNDRKVIKLFKSEEPLTSDMSPFLIKKYSDCFAISYKQLNLSCDEQGLCEFTEGSIQPTEQLTTISY
;
A
#
# COMPACT_ATOMS: atom_id res chain seq x y z
N GLY A 1 28.80 11.64 -14.81
CA GLY A 1 28.31 11.24 -13.49
C GLY A 1 26.89 10.68 -13.55
N TYR A 2 26.57 9.69 -12.73
CA TYR A 2 25.18 9.26 -12.55
C TYR A 2 24.93 8.82 -11.11
N GLY A 3 23.68 8.93 -10.66
CA GLY A 3 23.29 8.48 -9.33
C GLY A 3 21.81 8.64 -9.05
N GLY A 4 21.34 7.97 -7.99
CA GLY A 4 19.97 8.08 -7.49
C GLY A 4 19.93 8.69 -6.08
N SER A 5 18.89 9.50 -5.78
CA SER A 5 18.68 10.13 -4.48
C SER A 5 19.92 10.93 -4.04
N MET A 6 20.54 10.61 -2.90
CA MET A 6 21.82 11.21 -2.46
C MET A 6 22.95 11.07 -3.49
N GLY A 7 23.01 9.95 -4.23
CA GLY A 7 23.97 9.78 -5.33
C GLY A 7 23.68 10.73 -6.49
N GLY A 8 22.42 11.04 -6.78
CA GLY A 8 22.01 12.04 -7.76
C GLY A 8 22.39 13.46 -7.31
N TYR A 9 22.14 13.79 -6.04
CA TYR A 9 22.64 15.02 -5.43
C TYR A 9 24.15 15.15 -5.59
N ALA A 10 24.94 14.13 -5.19
CA ALA A 10 26.38 14.16 -5.28
C ALA A 10 26.88 14.33 -6.73
N ALA A 11 26.23 13.64 -7.70
CA ALA A 11 26.56 13.76 -9.11
C ALA A 11 26.38 15.20 -9.63
N ILE A 12 25.33 15.90 -9.18
CA ILE A 12 25.10 17.32 -9.53
C ILE A 12 26.05 18.24 -8.75
N LYS A 13 26.08 18.11 -7.41
CA LYS A 13 26.88 18.96 -6.50
C LYS A 13 28.34 19.03 -6.89
N TYR A 14 28.94 17.92 -7.27
CA TYR A 14 30.36 17.83 -7.59
C TYR A 14 30.67 17.84 -9.10
N SER A 15 29.65 18.04 -9.95
CA SER A 15 29.83 17.98 -11.41
C SER A 15 30.84 18.97 -11.95
N ASN A 16 30.81 20.20 -11.46
CA ASN A 16 31.75 21.24 -11.88
C ASN A 16 33.16 20.95 -11.35
N LEU A 17 33.27 20.61 -10.06
CA LEU A 17 34.56 20.29 -9.42
C LEU A 17 35.28 19.11 -10.11
N LEU A 18 34.53 18.08 -10.49
CA LEU A 18 35.05 16.88 -11.14
C LEU A 18 35.11 16.98 -12.67
N ASN A 19 34.77 18.13 -13.22
CA ASN A 19 34.79 18.40 -14.65
C ASN A 19 33.97 17.37 -15.47
N MET A 20 32.75 17.05 -15.00
CA MET A 20 31.85 16.09 -15.64
C MET A 20 31.19 16.72 -16.86
N ASN A 21 31.22 16.07 -18.02
CA ASN A 21 30.57 16.56 -19.24
C ASN A 21 29.06 16.30 -19.22
N ARG A 22 28.65 15.19 -18.57
CA ARG A 22 27.23 14.76 -18.47
C ARG A 22 26.91 14.27 -17.06
N VAL A 23 25.72 14.63 -16.58
CA VAL A 23 25.17 14.16 -15.31
C VAL A 23 23.77 13.61 -15.52
N ILE A 24 23.53 12.35 -15.06
CA ILE A 24 22.23 11.70 -15.08
C ILE A 24 21.82 11.45 -13.64
N ALA A 25 20.81 12.16 -13.16
CA ALA A 25 20.38 12.11 -11.77
C ALA A 25 18.94 11.58 -11.67
N PHE A 26 18.77 10.50 -10.92
CA PHE A 26 17.46 9.91 -10.63
C PHE A 26 17.00 10.41 -9.26
N VAL A 27 15.83 11.08 -9.24
CA VAL A 27 15.20 11.61 -8.01
C VAL A 27 16.22 12.30 -7.08
N PRO A 28 17.05 13.23 -7.61
CA PRO A 28 18.10 13.84 -6.83
C PRO A 28 17.53 14.73 -5.74
N GLN A 29 18.22 14.80 -4.60
CA GLN A 29 17.96 15.81 -3.59
C GLN A 29 18.62 17.14 -3.99
N TYR A 30 17.95 18.26 -3.68
CA TYR A 30 18.55 19.59 -3.74
C TYR A 30 19.32 19.91 -2.46
N SER A 31 18.70 19.59 -1.32
CA SER A 31 19.20 19.79 0.04
C SER A 31 18.52 18.82 0.99
N ILE A 32 19.09 18.61 2.18
CA ILE A 32 18.42 17.99 3.34
C ILE A 32 18.15 19.02 4.44
N ASP A 33 18.49 20.29 4.22
CA ASP A 33 18.25 21.38 5.16
C ASP A 33 16.75 21.69 5.23
N PRO A 34 16.14 21.58 6.45
CA PRO A 34 14.74 21.87 6.63
C PRO A 34 14.34 23.34 6.39
N GLU A 35 15.28 24.26 6.31
CA GLU A 35 15.01 25.65 5.92
C GLU A 35 14.91 25.81 4.39
N HIS A 36 15.52 24.91 3.64
CA HIS A 36 15.54 24.96 2.18
C HIS A 36 14.49 24.09 1.51
N VAL A 37 14.02 22.99 2.15
CA VAL A 37 13.08 22.03 1.57
C VAL A 37 12.05 21.57 2.60
N GLU A 38 10.87 21.19 2.12
CA GLU A 38 9.81 20.59 2.95
C GLU A 38 10.07 19.10 3.23
N ASP A 39 10.99 18.46 2.50
CA ASP A 39 11.34 17.06 2.68
C ASP A 39 11.95 16.79 4.07
N ARG A 40 11.26 15.99 4.89
CA ARG A 40 11.68 15.59 6.25
C ARG A 40 12.24 14.18 6.33
N ARG A 41 12.31 13.43 5.22
CA ARG A 41 12.79 12.03 5.21
C ARG A 41 14.20 11.89 5.75
N TYR A 42 15.01 12.94 5.64
CA TYR A 42 16.42 12.94 6.02
C TYR A 42 16.76 13.99 7.08
N ALA A 43 15.75 14.59 7.72
CA ALA A 43 15.93 15.64 8.72
C ALA A 43 16.77 15.18 9.94
N GLU A 44 16.73 13.90 10.29
CA GLU A 44 17.54 13.33 11.38
C GLU A 44 19.04 13.31 11.09
N PHE A 45 19.42 13.38 9.81
CA PHE A 45 20.83 13.41 9.38
C PHE A 45 21.36 14.84 9.17
N PHE A 46 20.50 15.85 9.32
CA PHE A 46 20.90 17.24 9.16
C PHE A 46 21.54 17.77 10.44
N ASP A 47 22.76 18.31 10.29
CA ASP A 47 23.48 19.06 11.32
C ASP A 47 23.77 20.46 10.78
N SER A 48 23.30 21.50 11.47
CA SER A 48 23.40 22.91 10.99
C SER A 48 24.85 23.44 10.88
N VAL A 49 25.80 22.77 11.49
CA VAL A 49 27.25 23.14 11.40
C VAL A 49 27.91 22.32 10.30
N ALA A 50 27.74 20.97 10.33
CA ALA A 50 28.41 20.08 9.38
C ALA A 50 27.81 20.15 7.96
N ASN A 51 26.49 20.42 7.83
CA ASN A 51 25.80 20.51 6.55
C ASN A 51 25.54 21.95 6.09
N LYS A 52 26.20 22.92 6.71
CA LYS A 52 26.10 24.34 6.29
C LYS A 52 26.52 24.47 4.83
N ASP A 53 25.75 25.20 4.05
CA ASP A 53 25.99 25.48 2.62
C ASP A 53 26.15 24.22 1.74
N MET A 54 25.53 23.10 2.16
CA MET A 54 25.60 21.82 1.42
C MET A 54 24.49 21.65 0.38
N GLU A 55 23.52 22.57 0.28
CA GLU A 55 22.57 22.57 -0.86
C GLU A 55 23.34 22.74 -2.19
N ILE A 56 22.69 22.33 -3.31
CA ILE A 56 23.27 22.55 -4.64
C ILE A 56 23.26 24.05 -4.91
N GLN A 57 24.47 24.62 -5.18
CA GLN A 57 24.67 26.05 -5.38
C GLN A 57 25.07 26.37 -6.82
N PRO A 58 24.94 27.65 -7.31
CA PRO A 58 25.28 28.01 -8.67
C PRO A 58 26.72 27.67 -9.09
N GLN A 59 27.69 27.73 -8.16
CA GLN A 59 29.08 27.38 -8.43
C GLN A 59 29.36 25.87 -8.58
N ASP A 60 28.43 25.02 -8.15
CA ASP A 60 28.55 23.57 -8.23
C ASP A 60 28.21 23.04 -9.63
N VAL A 61 27.53 23.84 -10.42
CA VAL A 61 27.02 23.47 -11.74
C VAL A 61 27.53 24.36 -12.85
N ASP A 62 27.52 23.85 -14.08
CA ASP A 62 27.90 24.60 -15.28
C ASP A 62 26.80 24.36 -16.35
N ALA A 63 26.07 25.41 -16.70
CA ALA A 63 24.97 25.35 -17.65
C ALA A 63 25.40 24.97 -19.09
N ALA A 64 26.67 24.98 -19.40
CA ALA A 64 27.23 24.53 -20.67
C ALA A 64 27.30 22.99 -20.77
N ARG A 65 27.09 22.27 -19.66
CA ARG A 65 27.15 20.81 -19.58
C ARG A 65 25.74 20.20 -19.69
N GLU A 66 25.70 18.92 -19.99
CA GLU A 66 24.47 18.17 -20.10
C GLU A 66 24.02 17.61 -18.75
N TYR A 67 22.82 18.01 -18.31
CA TYR A 67 22.16 17.48 -17.12
C TYR A 67 20.85 16.84 -17.51
N VAL A 68 20.62 15.61 -17.05
CA VAL A 68 19.38 14.87 -17.24
C VAL A 68 18.84 14.50 -15.86
N ILE A 69 17.62 14.95 -15.53
CA ILE A 69 16.94 14.57 -14.30
C ILE A 69 15.75 13.67 -14.63
N VAL A 70 15.67 12.55 -13.92
CA VAL A 70 14.63 11.56 -14.04
C VAL A 70 13.85 11.50 -12.73
N TYR A 71 12.54 11.79 -12.74
CA TYR A 71 11.73 11.82 -11.53
C TYR A 71 10.24 11.57 -11.82
N ASP A 72 9.46 11.28 -10.74
CA ASP A 72 8.01 11.17 -10.80
C ASP A 72 7.36 12.55 -10.58
N PRO A 73 6.69 13.13 -11.58
CA PRO A 73 6.07 14.46 -11.44
C PRO A 73 4.88 14.50 -10.47
N TYR A 74 4.31 13.32 -10.11
CA TYR A 74 3.21 13.22 -9.16
C TYR A 74 3.68 13.00 -7.71
N PHE A 75 4.97 12.74 -7.49
CA PHE A 75 5.53 12.64 -6.16
C PHE A 75 6.05 14.02 -5.72
N SER A 76 5.25 14.71 -4.90
CA SER A 76 5.43 16.14 -4.56
C SER A 76 6.81 16.46 -3.97
N ILE A 77 7.33 15.57 -3.13
CA ILE A 77 8.61 15.75 -2.45
C ILE A 77 9.78 15.82 -3.46
N ASP A 78 9.90 14.84 -4.36
CA ASP A 78 10.97 14.84 -5.36
C ASP A 78 10.77 15.94 -6.41
N ARG A 79 9.51 16.31 -6.68
CA ARG A 79 9.19 17.46 -7.53
C ARG A 79 9.68 18.77 -6.94
N GLU A 80 9.62 18.98 -5.63
CA GLU A 80 10.17 20.16 -4.96
C GLU A 80 11.67 20.27 -5.22
N HIS A 81 12.43 19.20 -4.98
CA HIS A 81 13.87 19.16 -5.25
C HIS A 81 14.19 19.44 -6.72
N TYR A 82 13.44 18.80 -7.64
CA TYR A 82 13.60 19.04 -9.06
C TYR A 82 13.42 20.52 -9.43
N LEU A 83 12.38 21.19 -8.91
CA LEU A 83 12.10 22.59 -9.24
C LEU A 83 13.22 23.50 -8.80
N LYS A 84 13.80 23.30 -7.61
CA LYS A 84 14.94 24.06 -7.11
C LYS A 84 16.19 23.85 -7.97
N ILE A 85 16.45 22.62 -8.41
CA ILE A 85 17.57 22.34 -9.34
C ILE A 85 17.31 22.97 -10.71
N LYS A 86 16.06 22.95 -11.18
CA LYS A 86 15.65 23.56 -12.46
C LYS A 86 15.85 25.08 -12.49
N GLU A 87 15.69 25.74 -11.34
CA GLU A 87 15.99 27.18 -11.20
C GLU A 87 17.49 27.49 -11.43
N LEU A 88 18.38 26.59 -10.99
CA LEU A 88 19.83 26.72 -11.21
C LEU A 88 20.24 26.33 -12.63
N LEU A 89 19.55 25.37 -13.21
CA LEU A 89 19.86 24.78 -14.53
C LEU A 89 18.64 24.83 -15.45
N PRO A 90 18.26 26.02 -15.99
CA PRO A 90 17.06 26.15 -16.84
C PRO A 90 17.07 25.27 -18.09
N SER A 91 18.25 24.91 -18.61
CA SER A 91 18.46 24.09 -19.81
C SER A 91 18.52 22.60 -19.55
N LEU A 92 18.40 22.12 -18.29
CA LEU A 92 18.47 20.69 -17.99
C LEU A 92 17.35 19.91 -18.71
N HIS A 93 17.70 18.71 -19.16
CA HIS A 93 16.76 17.75 -19.72
C HIS A 93 15.99 17.02 -18.63
N THR A 94 14.73 16.69 -18.89
CA THR A 94 13.86 16.04 -17.90
C THR A 94 13.22 14.81 -18.49
N ILE A 95 13.25 13.71 -17.75
CA ILE A 95 12.45 12.51 -18.06
C ILE A 95 11.44 12.29 -16.92
N HIS A 96 10.19 12.38 -17.26
CA HIS A 96 9.10 12.10 -16.32
C HIS A 96 8.79 10.61 -16.26
N LEU A 97 8.78 10.06 -15.05
CA LEU A 97 8.41 8.67 -14.78
C LEU A 97 7.18 8.60 -13.85
N PRO A 98 5.99 8.84 -14.37
CA PRO A 98 4.76 8.76 -13.57
C PRO A 98 4.63 7.43 -12.82
N PHE A 99 4.19 7.50 -11.55
CA PHE A 99 3.93 6.36 -10.67
C PHE A 99 5.16 5.55 -10.26
N THR A 100 6.33 6.14 -10.27
CA THR A 100 7.54 5.50 -9.73
C THR A 100 7.88 5.94 -8.31
N GLY A 101 7.32 7.07 -7.86
CA GLY A 101 7.67 7.67 -6.58
C GLY A 101 9.17 7.93 -6.49
N HIS A 102 9.73 7.80 -5.29
CA HIS A 102 11.18 7.92 -5.06
C HIS A 102 11.99 6.73 -5.61
N GLU A 103 11.32 5.69 -6.12
CA GLU A 103 11.97 4.45 -6.58
C GLU A 103 12.24 4.45 -8.10
N ALA A 104 12.36 5.63 -8.74
CA ALA A 104 12.58 5.72 -10.18
C ALA A 104 13.79 4.90 -10.66
N LEU A 105 14.90 4.90 -9.91
CA LEU A 105 16.07 4.08 -10.23
C LEU A 105 15.76 2.59 -10.14
N SER A 106 15.04 2.14 -9.10
CA SER A 106 14.67 0.72 -8.92
C SER A 106 13.74 0.22 -10.04
N VAL A 107 12.84 1.09 -10.52
CA VAL A 107 11.95 0.77 -11.65
C VAL A 107 12.75 0.60 -12.94
N LEU A 108 13.81 1.37 -13.13
CA LEU A 108 14.67 1.37 -14.32
C LEU A 108 15.95 0.52 -14.16
N ALA A 109 16.10 -0.22 -13.05
CA ALA A 109 17.31 -0.97 -12.71
C ALA A 109 17.63 -2.12 -13.70
N SER A 110 17.69 -1.79 -14.98
CA SER A 110 18.26 -2.59 -16.04
C SER A 110 19.66 -2.03 -16.33
N SER A 111 20.69 -2.82 -16.11
CA SER A 111 22.07 -2.41 -16.41
C SER A 111 22.22 -1.98 -17.88
N SER A 112 21.51 -2.59 -18.80
CA SER A 112 21.51 -2.21 -20.22
C SER A 112 20.90 -0.83 -20.46
N LEU A 113 19.82 -0.48 -19.77
CA LEU A 113 19.20 0.83 -19.93
C LEU A 113 20.06 1.95 -19.32
N LEU A 114 20.66 1.73 -18.16
CA LEU A 114 21.58 2.69 -17.56
C LEU A 114 22.81 2.92 -18.45
N HIS A 115 23.35 1.87 -19.02
CA HIS A 115 24.47 1.97 -19.98
C HIS A 115 24.04 2.77 -21.20
N ASP A 116 22.87 2.50 -21.73
CA ASP A 116 22.26 3.19 -22.87
C ASP A 116 22.08 4.72 -22.58
N PHE A 117 21.62 5.08 -21.40
CA PHE A 117 21.56 6.48 -20.94
C PHE A 117 22.94 7.18 -20.90
N ILE A 118 24.00 6.44 -20.59
CA ILE A 118 25.35 6.98 -20.48
C ILE A 118 25.98 7.16 -21.86
N GLU A 119 25.78 6.19 -22.77
CA GLU A 119 26.47 6.14 -24.07
C GLU A 119 25.79 6.98 -25.15
N HIS A 120 24.48 7.17 -25.11
CA HIS A 120 23.76 7.92 -26.13
C HIS A 120 23.62 9.40 -25.76
N ASP A 121 23.70 10.26 -26.76
CA ASP A 121 23.29 11.65 -26.61
C ASP A 121 21.82 11.74 -26.20
N PHE A 122 21.43 12.78 -25.47
CA PHE A 122 20.07 12.90 -25.00
C PHE A 122 19.09 13.04 -26.16
N ASP A 123 18.25 12.03 -26.31
CA ASP A 123 17.08 12.01 -27.19
C ASP A 123 15.84 11.63 -26.36
N GLU A 124 14.99 12.62 -26.11
CA GLU A 124 13.81 12.45 -25.25
C GLU A 124 12.89 11.34 -25.78
N ILE A 125 12.65 11.29 -27.08
CA ILE A 125 11.75 10.30 -27.68
C ILE A 125 12.31 8.89 -27.53
N TYR A 126 13.59 8.73 -27.83
CA TYR A 126 14.30 7.45 -27.71
C TYR A 126 14.25 6.96 -26.26
N PHE A 127 14.63 7.79 -25.29
CA PHE A 127 14.64 7.41 -23.89
C PHE A 127 13.25 7.07 -23.35
N TYR A 128 12.21 7.83 -23.70
CA TYR A 128 10.84 7.46 -23.31
C TYR A 128 10.39 6.11 -23.89
N GLN A 129 10.82 5.76 -25.10
CA GLN A 129 10.52 4.45 -25.70
C GLN A 129 11.20 3.31 -24.93
N GLN A 130 12.48 3.47 -24.54
CA GLN A 130 13.20 2.47 -23.78
C GLN A 130 12.64 2.34 -22.35
N VAL A 131 12.45 3.44 -21.67
CA VAL A 131 11.83 3.52 -20.35
C VAL A 131 10.46 2.83 -20.33
N ARG A 132 9.63 3.05 -21.36
CA ARG A 132 8.31 2.43 -21.45
C ARG A 132 8.38 0.90 -21.51
N LYS A 133 9.38 0.34 -22.19
CA LYS A 133 9.58 -1.11 -22.26
C LYS A 133 9.96 -1.68 -20.89
N VAL A 134 10.94 -1.07 -20.22
CA VAL A 134 11.45 -1.51 -18.92
C VAL A 134 10.39 -1.34 -17.83
N LYS A 135 9.73 -0.18 -17.78
CA LYS A 135 8.71 0.14 -16.80
C LYS A 135 7.57 -0.89 -16.78
N LYS A 136 7.13 -1.35 -17.95
CA LYS A 136 6.08 -2.36 -18.07
C LYS A 136 6.46 -3.74 -17.51
N GLN A 137 7.74 -4.00 -17.28
CA GLN A 137 8.25 -5.25 -16.71
C GLN A 137 8.62 -5.10 -15.23
N SER A 138 8.61 -3.86 -14.71
CA SER A 138 9.01 -3.57 -13.34
C SER A 138 7.89 -3.86 -12.35
N LYS A 139 8.16 -4.76 -11.40
CA LYS A 139 7.26 -5.07 -10.29
C LYS A 139 7.03 -3.87 -9.36
N PHE A 140 8.04 -3.03 -9.15
CA PHE A 140 7.91 -1.78 -8.38
C PHE A 140 6.94 -0.80 -9.04
N TYR A 141 7.02 -0.65 -10.36
CA TYR A 141 6.08 0.18 -11.10
C TYR A 141 4.64 -0.33 -10.95
N PHE A 142 4.40 -1.63 -11.11
CA PHE A 142 3.07 -2.21 -10.93
C PHE A 142 2.54 -2.02 -9.51
N ARG A 143 3.37 -2.24 -8.50
CA ARG A 143 3.01 -1.98 -7.10
C ARG A 143 2.51 -0.54 -6.90
N ASN A 144 3.25 0.44 -7.41
CA ASN A 144 2.92 1.86 -7.25
C ASN A 144 1.65 2.22 -8.04
N VAL A 145 1.48 1.70 -9.24
CA VAL A 145 0.25 1.88 -10.02
C VAL A 145 -0.94 1.28 -9.29
N LEU A 146 -0.82 0.07 -8.75
CA LEU A 146 -1.89 -0.58 -7.99
C LEU A 146 -2.26 0.25 -6.76
N ALA A 147 -1.28 0.72 -5.99
CA ALA A 147 -1.52 1.57 -4.82
C ALA A 147 -2.25 2.87 -5.17
N HIS A 148 -1.95 3.47 -6.33
CA HIS A 148 -2.62 4.68 -6.80
C HIS A 148 -4.06 4.41 -7.27
N VAL A 149 -4.27 3.32 -8.01
CA VAL A 149 -5.59 2.93 -8.52
C VAL A 149 -6.56 2.56 -7.40
N LEU A 150 -6.06 1.91 -6.33
CA LEU A 150 -6.85 1.52 -5.16
C LEU A 150 -7.56 2.69 -4.47
N THR A 151 -7.01 3.89 -4.55
CA THR A 151 -7.60 5.08 -3.91
C THR A 151 -8.74 5.69 -4.73
N GLN A 152 -8.92 5.26 -5.99
CA GLN A 152 -9.80 5.96 -6.94
C GLN A 152 -10.74 5.04 -7.73
N HIS A 153 -10.36 3.79 -8.07
CA HIS A 153 -11.10 2.97 -9.05
C HIS A 153 -10.92 1.46 -8.82
N ASP A 154 -11.74 0.84 -7.98
CA ASP A 154 -11.67 -0.59 -7.69
C ASP A 154 -11.76 -1.49 -8.95
N GLU A 155 -12.62 -1.13 -9.90
CA GLU A 155 -12.78 -1.91 -11.15
C GLU A 155 -11.54 -1.88 -12.05
N MET A 156 -10.77 -0.77 -12.02
CA MET A 156 -9.53 -0.67 -12.78
C MET A 156 -8.45 -1.63 -12.26
N LEU A 157 -8.48 -1.95 -10.97
CA LEU A 157 -7.58 -2.92 -10.37
C LEU A 157 -7.69 -4.29 -11.05
N LEU A 158 -8.90 -4.84 -11.17
CA LEU A 158 -9.12 -6.12 -11.86
C LEU A 158 -8.67 -6.08 -13.32
N LYS A 159 -8.96 -4.98 -14.01
CA LYS A 159 -8.54 -4.81 -15.41
C LYS A 159 -7.02 -4.83 -15.55
N ILE A 160 -6.29 -4.13 -14.68
CA ILE A 160 -4.83 -4.11 -14.67
C ILE A 160 -4.28 -5.51 -14.37
N LEU A 161 -4.83 -6.22 -13.37
CA LEU A 161 -4.40 -7.57 -13.00
C LEU A 161 -4.62 -8.58 -14.13
N ARG A 162 -5.75 -8.51 -14.84
CA ARG A 162 -6.10 -9.47 -15.88
C ARG A 162 -5.43 -9.19 -17.21
N GLN A 163 -5.12 -7.92 -17.52
CA GLN A 163 -4.46 -7.53 -18.78
C GLN A 163 -2.93 -7.69 -18.76
N ASN A 164 -2.32 -7.82 -17.59
CA ASN A 164 -0.89 -7.96 -17.46
C ASN A 164 -0.51 -9.37 -17.03
N ASP A 165 0.48 -9.94 -17.71
CA ASP A 165 1.02 -11.25 -17.39
C ASP A 165 2.18 -11.12 -16.39
N PHE A 166 1.85 -10.76 -15.15
CA PHE A 166 2.81 -10.67 -14.05
C PHE A 166 2.29 -11.37 -12.81
N GLN A 167 3.21 -11.86 -12.01
CA GLN A 167 2.95 -12.38 -10.68
C GLN A 167 3.80 -11.61 -9.67
N LEU A 168 3.15 -10.99 -8.70
CA LEU A 168 3.82 -10.35 -7.56
C LEU A 168 3.88 -11.33 -6.40
N ASP A 169 4.91 -11.21 -5.59
CA ASP A 169 5.06 -11.97 -4.36
C ASP A 169 4.92 -11.05 -3.13
N GLU A 170 4.86 -11.65 -1.94
CA GLU A 170 4.64 -10.92 -0.68
C GLU A 170 5.71 -9.86 -0.38
N ARG A 171 6.88 -9.92 -0.99
CA ARG A 171 7.99 -8.96 -0.77
C ARG A 171 7.69 -7.57 -1.32
N TYR A 172 6.76 -7.46 -2.26
CA TYR A 172 6.39 -6.19 -2.90
C TYR A 172 5.27 -5.44 -2.18
N PHE A 173 4.65 -6.05 -1.17
CA PHE A 173 3.53 -5.47 -0.44
C PHE A 173 3.82 -5.46 1.06
N ASP A 174 3.74 -4.29 1.66
CA ASP A 174 3.55 -4.20 3.10
C ASP A 174 2.13 -4.66 3.49
N ASN A 175 1.93 -4.95 4.76
CA ASN A 175 0.64 -5.43 5.24
C ASN A 175 -0.52 -4.46 4.98
N PRO A 176 -0.39 -3.13 5.17
CA PRO A 176 -1.45 -2.17 4.87
C PRO A 176 -1.86 -2.18 3.39
N LEU A 177 -0.90 -2.17 2.47
CA LEU A 177 -1.17 -2.20 1.03
C LEU A 177 -1.84 -3.52 0.62
N LYS A 178 -1.36 -4.66 1.15
CA LYS A 178 -1.96 -5.98 0.90
C LYS A 178 -3.43 -6.02 1.34
N GLN A 179 -3.75 -5.45 2.50
CA GLN A 179 -5.12 -5.36 3.00
C GLN A 179 -5.99 -4.46 2.12
N ALA A 180 -5.49 -3.29 1.73
CA ALA A 180 -6.20 -2.37 0.85
C ALA A 180 -6.51 -3.02 -0.51
N ILE A 181 -5.54 -3.74 -1.10
CA ILE A 181 -5.73 -4.48 -2.36
C ILE A 181 -6.78 -5.58 -2.19
N THR A 182 -6.70 -6.37 -1.14
CA THR A 182 -7.67 -7.44 -0.86
C THR A 182 -9.09 -6.89 -0.75
N ARG A 183 -9.28 -5.80 0.00
CA ARG A 183 -10.59 -5.15 0.14
C ARG A 183 -11.11 -4.61 -1.18
N SER A 184 -10.26 -3.94 -1.95
CA SER A 184 -10.62 -3.39 -3.25
C SER A 184 -11.07 -4.49 -4.22
N LEU A 185 -10.35 -5.63 -4.26
CA LEU A 185 -10.74 -6.78 -5.06
C LEU A 185 -12.10 -7.35 -4.63
N ILE A 186 -12.33 -7.52 -3.34
CA ILE A 186 -13.60 -8.00 -2.81
C ILE A 186 -14.75 -7.06 -3.21
N LYS A 187 -14.57 -5.74 -3.08
CA LYS A 187 -15.57 -4.73 -3.46
C LYS A 187 -15.95 -4.76 -4.93
N THR A 188 -15.11 -5.29 -5.82
CA THR A 188 -15.48 -5.45 -7.23
C THR A 188 -16.57 -6.49 -7.46
N ASN A 189 -16.85 -7.37 -6.51
CA ASN A 189 -17.78 -8.50 -6.60
C ASN A 189 -17.47 -9.51 -7.74
N GLN A 190 -16.27 -9.42 -8.34
CA GLN A 190 -15.86 -10.21 -9.51
C GLN A 190 -14.48 -10.87 -9.34
N ALA A 191 -13.79 -10.63 -8.21
CA ALA A 191 -12.49 -11.20 -7.97
C ALA A 191 -12.55 -12.72 -7.82
N THR A 192 -11.58 -13.40 -8.40
CA THR A 192 -11.41 -14.85 -8.33
C THR A 192 -10.15 -15.20 -7.54
N GLU A 193 -10.02 -16.46 -7.14
CA GLU A 193 -8.82 -16.94 -6.48
C GLU A 193 -7.53 -16.66 -7.29
N LEU A 194 -7.60 -16.77 -8.62
CA LEU A 194 -6.48 -16.44 -9.51
C LEU A 194 -6.05 -14.97 -9.41
N ASP A 195 -6.98 -14.04 -9.21
CA ASP A 195 -6.67 -12.62 -9.05
C ASP A 195 -5.87 -12.38 -7.76
N PHE A 196 -6.23 -13.07 -6.66
CA PHE A 196 -5.47 -13.04 -5.41
C PHE A 196 -4.10 -13.71 -5.54
N GLN A 197 -4.01 -14.86 -6.22
CA GLN A 197 -2.75 -15.57 -6.45
C GLN A 197 -1.75 -14.75 -7.27
N LYS A 198 -2.20 -13.98 -8.27
CA LYS A 198 -1.34 -13.05 -9.02
C LYS A 198 -0.64 -12.01 -8.14
N LEU A 199 -1.24 -11.66 -7.02
CA LEU A 199 -0.70 -10.74 -6.01
C LEU A 199 0.11 -11.45 -4.92
N GLY A 200 0.36 -12.75 -5.06
CA GLY A 200 1.02 -13.55 -4.03
C GLY A 200 0.17 -13.76 -2.77
N ILE A 201 -1.14 -13.45 -2.82
CA ILE A 201 -2.06 -13.64 -1.71
C ILE A 201 -2.55 -15.08 -1.74
N LYS A 202 -2.19 -15.86 -0.72
CA LYS A 202 -2.65 -17.25 -0.59
C LYS A 202 -4.02 -17.27 0.09
N VAL A 203 -5.01 -17.78 -0.60
CA VAL A 203 -6.31 -18.09 -0.02
C VAL A 203 -6.18 -19.43 0.71
N GLN A 204 -6.17 -19.40 2.04
CA GLN A 204 -5.92 -20.61 2.85
C GLN A 204 -7.18 -21.42 3.11
N ARG A 205 -8.34 -20.75 3.15
CA ARG A 205 -9.64 -21.35 3.43
C ARG A 205 -10.71 -20.73 2.54
N ILE A 206 -11.60 -21.56 2.09
CA ILE A 206 -12.76 -21.18 1.27
C ILE A 206 -13.99 -21.81 1.90
N GLN A 207 -15.07 -21.06 1.98
CA GLN A 207 -16.37 -21.57 2.36
C GLN A 207 -17.06 -22.11 1.11
N GLU A 208 -17.47 -23.38 1.16
CA GLU A 208 -18.26 -24.02 0.13
C GLU A 208 -19.76 -23.94 0.50
N ASP A 209 -20.62 -23.83 -0.50
CA ASP A 209 -22.09 -23.89 -0.35
C ASP A 209 -22.69 -22.99 0.75
N ALA A 210 -22.11 -21.82 0.98
CA ALA A 210 -22.59 -20.89 1.99
C ALA A 210 -23.98 -20.34 1.65
N ASN A 211 -24.87 -20.40 2.64
CA ASN A 211 -26.23 -19.86 2.57
C ASN A 211 -26.51 -18.97 3.79
N TYR A 212 -25.94 -17.78 3.77
CA TYR A 212 -26.10 -16.81 4.85
C TYR A 212 -27.48 -16.15 4.79
N LYS A 213 -28.15 -16.03 5.94
CA LYS A 213 -29.48 -15.41 6.07
C LYS A 213 -29.54 -14.31 7.10
N GLU A 214 -28.55 -14.25 7.96
CA GLU A 214 -28.48 -13.30 9.07
C GLU A 214 -27.05 -12.93 9.40
N GLY A 215 -26.88 -11.84 10.12
CA GLY A 215 -25.59 -11.35 10.58
C GLY A 215 -25.72 -10.16 11.51
N LEU A 216 -24.58 -9.65 11.96
CA LEU A 216 -24.49 -8.38 12.69
C LEU A 216 -24.25 -7.23 11.73
N GLN A 217 -25.06 -6.18 11.86
CA GLN A 217 -24.95 -4.95 11.09
C GLN A 217 -24.35 -3.84 11.93
N THR A 218 -23.42 -3.08 11.33
CA THR A 218 -22.82 -1.89 11.93
C THR A 218 -23.79 -0.70 11.88
N SER A 219 -23.51 0.37 12.62
CA SER A 219 -24.25 1.63 12.58
C SER A 219 -24.28 2.29 11.20
N PHE A 220 -23.38 1.90 10.29
CA PHE A 220 -23.35 2.37 8.90
C PHE A 220 -24.12 1.48 7.92
N GLY A 221 -24.87 0.50 8.41
CA GLY A 221 -25.65 -0.40 7.58
C GLY A 221 -24.85 -1.51 6.87
N LEU A 222 -23.57 -1.68 7.22
CA LEU A 222 -22.69 -2.71 6.66
C LEU A 222 -22.76 -3.98 7.52
N ILE A 223 -22.63 -5.15 6.89
CA ILE A 223 -22.61 -6.44 7.59
C ILE A 223 -21.19 -6.72 8.09
N LEU A 224 -21.07 -7.01 9.37
CA LEU A 224 -19.81 -7.42 9.98
C LEU A 224 -19.47 -8.84 9.55
N VAL A 225 -18.26 -9.03 9.02
CA VAL A 225 -17.78 -10.32 8.53
C VAL A 225 -16.39 -10.62 9.07
N PHE A 226 -16.05 -11.90 9.06
CA PHE A 226 -14.67 -12.34 9.14
C PHE A 226 -14.17 -12.66 7.72
N ASN A 227 -13.13 -11.96 7.28
CA ASN A 227 -12.52 -12.15 5.97
C ASN A 227 -11.46 -13.26 6.04
N LEU A 228 -11.72 -14.38 5.38
CA LEU A 228 -10.87 -15.58 5.38
C LEU A 228 -9.52 -15.36 4.67
N ILE A 229 -9.43 -14.36 3.76
CA ILE A 229 -8.21 -14.09 2.99
C ILE A 229 -7.16 -13.42 3.86
N ASN A 230 -7.55 -12.42 4.64
CA ASN A 230 -6.63 -11.62 5.46
C ASN A 230 -6.74 -11.88 6.96
N SER A 231 -7.66 -12.78 7.37
CA SER A 231 -7.94 -13.15 8.77
C SER A 231 -8.27 -11.95 9.65
N LYS A 232 -9.18 -11.06 9.17
CA LYS A 232 -9.60 -9.85 9.90
C LYS A 232 -11.11 -9.70 9.93
N PHE A 233 -11.57 -8.92 10.93
CA PHE A 233 -12.90 -8.36 10.91
C PHE A 233 -12.96 -7.20 9.93
N GLU A 234 -13.99 -7.18 9.11
CA GLU A 234 -14.29 -6.12 8.15
C GLU A 234 -15.80 -6.00 8.02
N SER A 235 -16.29 -4.94 7.39
CA SER A 235 -17.72 -4.87 7.09
C SER A 235 -17.97 -4.45 5.64
N TYR A 236 -19.04 -5.01 5.06
CA TYR A 236 -19.41 -4.87 3.65
C TYR A 236 -20.92 -4.76 3.48
N THR A 237 -21.36 -4.31 2.32
CA THR A 237 -22.77 -4.37 1.93
C THR A 237 -23.24 -5.82 1.82
N VAL A 238 -24.55 -6.06 1.92
CA VAL A 238 -25.15 -7.39 1.71
C VAL A 238 -24.79 -7.95 0.33
N ASP A 239 -24.85 -7.11 -0.71
CA ASP A 239 -24.51 -7.53 -2.08
C ASP A 239 -23.05 -8.00 -2.20
N THR A 240 -22.12 -7.28 -1.57
CA THR A 240 -20.71 -7.67 -1.56
C THR A 240 -20.48 -8.96 -0.76
N LEU A 241 -21.13 -9.13 0.38
CA LEU A 241 -21.08 -10.38 1.14
C LEU A 241 -21.58 -11.57 0.30
N LEU A 242 -22.75 -11.44 -0.33
CA LEU A 242 -23.34 -12.52 -1.12
C LEU A 242 -22.54 -12.86 -2.38
N ALA A 243 -21.95 -11.85 -3.03
CA ALA A 243 -21.05 -12.06 -4.18
C ALA A 243 -19.73 -12.74 -3.80
N ASN A 244 -19.26 -12.55 -2.56
CA ASN A 244 -17.99 -13.07 -2.06
C ASN A 244 -18.15 -14.07 -0.90
N LYS A 245 -19.27 -14.77 -0.85
CA LYS A 245 -19.62 -15.71 0.23
C LYS A 245 -18.59 -16.82 0.49
N SER A 246 -17.74 -17.11 -0.47
CA SER A 246 -16.63 -18.06 -0.31
C SER A 246 -15.49 -17.53 0.55
N TYR A 247 -15.37 -16.21 0.70
CA TYR A 247 -14.27 -15.56 1.42
C TYR A 247 -14.72 -14.77 2.65
N LEU A 248 -15.98 -14.34 2.67
CA LEU A 248 -16.54 -13.51 3.72
C LEU A 248 -17.55 -14.34 4.51
N VAL A 249 -17.33 -14.45 5.82
CA VAL A 249 -18.22 -15.17 6.73
C VAL A 249 -18.87 -14.15 7.67
N PRO A 250 -20.21 -14.00 7.66
CA PRO A 250 -20.88 -13.06 8.56
C PRO A 250 -20.74 -13.49 10.01
N ILE A 251 -20.61 -12.52 10.91
CA ILE A 251 -20.64 -12.76 12.34
C ILE A 251 -22.10 -12.77 12.77
N VAL A 252 -22.50 -13.81 13.44
CA VAL A 252 -23.86 -14.01 13.98
C VAL A 252 -23.84 -13.85 15.50
N ALA A 253 -24.85 -13.21 16.05
CA ALA A 253 -25.02 -13.08 17.49
C ALA A 253 -25.65 -14.36 18.07
N GLU A 254 -24.86 -15.17 18.71
CA GLU A 254 -25.37 -16.29 19.49
C GLU A 254 -25.30 -16.06 20.99
N GLN A 255 -25.99 -16.91 21.76
CA GLN A 255 -26.13 -16.76 23.22
C GLN A 255 -24.86 -17.08 24.01
N THR A 256 -23.80 -17.56 23.37
CA THR A 256 -22.62 -18.14 24.03
C THR A 256 -21.63 -17.12 24.60
N GLY A 257 -21.75 -15.86 24.26
CA GLY A 257 -20.80 -14.83 24.70
C GLY A 257 -19.41 -14.87 24.06
N VAL A 258 -19.14 -15.82 23.17
CA VAL A 258 -17.88 -15.98 22.43
C VAL A 258 -18.15 -15.87 20.95
N VAL A 259 -17.26 -15.18 20.22
CA VAL A 259 -17.39 -15.02 18.77
C VAL A 259 -16.91 -16.27 18.05
N HIS A 260 -17.79 -16.85 17.27
CA HIS A 260 -17.44 -17.99 16.41
C HIS A 260 -18.01 -17.77 14.99
N ILE A 261 -17.52 -18.56 14.06
CA ILE A 261 -18.02 -18.66 12.69
C ILE A 261 -18.26 -20.11 12.32
N GLU A 262 -19.24 -20.33 11.48
CA GLU A 262 -19.46 -21.62 10.84
C GLU A 262 -18.73 -21.63 9.48
N LEU A 263 -17.92 -22.67 9.24
CA LEU A 263 -17.14 -22.85 8.03
C LEU A 263 -17.25 -24.32 7.59
N ASN A 264 -17.86 -24.57 6.43
CA ASN A 264 -18.04 -25.91 5.89
C ASN A 264 -18.67 -26.91 6.89
N ASN A 265 -19.71 -26.47 7.60
CA ASN A 265 -20.43 -27.23 8.65
C ASN A 265 -19.58 -27.51 9.91
N GLU A 266 -18.48 -26.84 10.09
CA GLU A 266 -17.68 -26.87 11.32
C GLU A 266 -17.70 -25.50 12.02
N ILE A 267 -17.78 -25.50 13.35
CA ILE A 267 -17.75 -24.28 14.16
C ILE A 267 -16.33 -23.95 14.56
N TYR A 268 -15.89 -22.74 14.29
CA TYR A 268 -14.58 -22.22 14.64
C TYR A 268 -14.71 -21.03 15.58
N LEU A 269 -13.98 -21.10 16.68
CA LEU A 269 -13.77 -20.02 17.62
C LEU A 269 -12.74 -19.04 17.04
N LEU A 270 -13.02 -17.75 17.14
CA LEU A 270 -12.10 -16.69 16.79
C LEU A 270 -11.32 -16.24 18.04
N ALA A 271 -9.99 -16.27 17.97
CA ALA A 271 -9.12 -15.80 19.04
C ALA A 271 -7.93 -15.00 18.48
N MET A 272 -7.40 -14.09 19.27
CA MET A 272 -6.28 -13.22 18.91
C MET A 272 -5.19 -13.27 19.97
N ASN A 273 -3.93 -13.13 19.56
CA ASN A 273 -2.80 -12.98 20.45
C ASN A 273 -2.37 -11.52 20.64
N ASP A 274 -1.40 -11.26 21.51
CA ASP A 274 -0.88 -9.91 21.78
C ASP A 274 -0.20 -9.25 20.56
N ARG A 275 0.21 -10.04 19.56
CA ARG A 275 0.75 -9.55 18.28
C ARG A 275 -0.36 -9.19 17.27
N LYS A 276 -1.62 -9.17 17.70
CA LYS A 276 -2.81 -8.89 16.86
C LYS A 276 -3.00 -9.89 15.72
N VAL A 277 -2.52 -11.14 15.88
CA VAL A 277 -2.77 -12.22 14.92
C VAL A 277 -4.03 -12.97 15.32
N ILE A 278 -5.03 -12.99 14.43
CA ILE A 278 -6.28 -13.73 14.63
C ILE A 278 -6.12 -15.14 14.06
N LYS A 279 -6.55 -16.14 14.81
CA LYS A 279 -6.59 -17.55 14.41
C LYS A 279 -7.97 -18.16 14.63
N LEU A 280 -8.25 -19.20 13.86
CA LEU A 280 -9.43 -20.03 13.95
C LEU A 280 -9.07 -21.32 14.69
N PHE A 281 -9.82 -21.65 15.73
CA PHE A 281 -9.72 -22.89 16.48
C PHE A 281 -11.01 -23.68 16.31
N LYS A 282 -10.96 -24.99 16.06
CA LYS A 282 -12.17 -25.79 16.10
C LYS A 282 -12.78 -25.70 17.50
N SER A 283 -14.10 -25.71 17.58
CA SER A 283 -14.83 -25.51 18.84
C SER A 283 -14.40 -26.47 19.95
N GLU A 284 -13.91 -27.64 19.59
CA GLU A 284 -13.44 -28.69 20.52
C GLU A 284 -11.95 -28.56 20.87
N GLU A 285 -11.20 -27.70 20.18
CA GLU A 285 -9.75 -27.54 20.42
C GLU A 285 -9.50 -26.52 21.53
N PRO A 286 -8.59 -26.84 22.49
CA PRO A 286 -8.20 -25.86 23.51
C PRO A 286 -7.43 -24.71 22.89
N LEU A 287 -7.69 -23.48 23.36
CA LEU A 287 -6.89 -22.33 22.98
C LEU A 287 -5.47 -22.47 23.51
N THR A 288 -4.50 -22.05 22.71
CA THR A 288 -3.11 -21.92 23.20
C THR A 288 -3.00 -20.80 24.24
N SER A 289 -2.04 -20.89 25.13
CA SER A 289 -1.89 -19.98 26.28
C SER A 289 -1.68 -18.51 25.92
N ASP A 290 -1.23 -18.23 24.70
CA ASP A 290 -1.03 -16.87 24.13
C ASP A 290 -2.27 -16.31 23.42
N MET A 291 -3.35 -17.11 23.30
CA MET A 291 -4.54 -16.71 22.57
C MET A 291 -5.70 -16.41 23.52
N SER A 292 -6.43 -15.34 23.25
CA SER A 292 -7.66 -14.98 23.96
C SER A 292 -8.83 -14.87 22.98
N PRO A 293 -10.02 -15.39 23.35
CA PRO A 293 -11.18 -15.34 22.47
C PRO A 293 -11.75 -13.93 22.38
N PHE A 294 -12.44 -13.64 21.27
CA PHE A 294 -13.31 -12.48 21.18
C PHE A 294 -14.62 -12.77 21.91
N LEU A 295 -15.14 -11.78 22.61
CA LEU A 295 -16.38 -11.88 23.32
C LEU A 295 -17.45 -11.02 22.66
N ILE A 296 -18.65 -11.57 22.50
CA ILE A 296 -19.82 -10.81 22.13
C ILE A 296 -20.64 -10.51 23.36
N LYS A 297 -20.96 -9.22 23.57
CA LYS A 297 -21.77 -8.75 24.70
C LYS A 297 -23.05 -8.16 24.19
N LYS A 298 -24.16 -8.53 24.80
CA LYS A 298 -25.48 -7.98 24.52
C LYS A 298 -25.76 -6.82 25.48
N TYR A 299 -26.17 -5.70 24.93
CA TYR A 299 -26.73 -4.56 25.60
C TYR A 299 -28.24 -4.52 25.31
N SER A 300 -29.00 -3.56 25.86
CA SER A 300 -30.47 -3.55 25.70
C SER A 300 -30.91 -3.76 24.23
N ASP A 301 -30.35 -2.99 23.30
CA ASP A 301 -30.80 -2.95 21.90
C ASP A 301 -29.70 -3.25 20.89
N CYS A 302 -28.47 -3.54 21.35
CA CYS A 302 -27.34 -3.77 20.48
C CYS A 302 -26.37 -4.82 21.04
N PHE A 303 -25.42 -5.20 20.21
CA PHE A 303 -24.28 -6.06 20.55
C PHE A 303 -22.98 -5.28 20.40
N ALA A 304 -21.95 -5.70 21.11
CA ALA A 304 -20.59 -5.27 20.86
C ALA A 304 -19.64 -6.46 20.93
N ILE A 305 -18.60 -6.42 20.12
CA ILE A 305 -17.52 -7.41 20.15
C ILE A 305 -16.33 -6.81 20.88
N SER A 306 -15.79 -7.55 21.83
CA SER A 306 -14.66 -7.12 22.61
C SER A 306 -13.52 -8.15 22.61
N TYR A 307 -12.30 -7.63 22.71
CA TYR A 307 -11.09 -8.38 22.95
C TYR A 307 -10.38 -7.80 24.17
N LYS A 308 -10.30 -8.56 25.28
CA LYS A 308 -9.83 -8.04 26.56
C LYS A 308 -10.65 -6.79 26.97
N GLN A 309 -10.03 -5.60 27.02
CA GLN A 309 -10.67 -4.33 27.37
C GLN A 309 -10.96 -3.44 26.15
N LEU A 310 -10.67 -3.94 24.93
CA LEU A 310 -10.87 -3.22 23.69
C LEU A 310 -12.22 -3.61 23.06
N ASN A 311 -12.89 -2.68 22.39
CA ASN A 311 -14.11 -2.91 21.64
C ASN A 311 -13.85 -2.79 20.14
N LEU A 312 -14.52 -3.62 19.33
CA LEU A 312 -14.45 -3.58 17.89
C LEU A 312 -15.25 -2.39 17.35
N SER A 313 -14.57 -1.43 16.79
CA SER A 313 -15.14 -0.25 16.12
C SER A 313 -15.03 -0.41 14.61
N CYS A 314 -16.11 -0.09 13.88
CA CYS A 314 -16.15 -0.14 12.42
C CYS A 314 -16.46 1.25 11.86
N ASP A 315 -15.75 1.66 10.81
CA ASP A 315 -15.99 2.94 10.12
C ASP A 315 -16.99 2.79 8.95
N GLU A 316 -17.35 3.93 8.35
CA GLU A 316 -18.25 3.99 7.20
C GLU A 316 -17.68 3.31 5.94
N GLN A 317 -16.36 3.16 5.85
CA GLN A 317 -15.68 2.47 4.77
C GLN A 317 -15.61 0.95 4.99
N GLY A 318 -16.01 0.50 6.21
CA GLY A 318 -16.04 -0.91 6.61
C GLY A 318 -14.70 -1.43 7.13
N LEU A 319 -13.77 -0.57 7.51
CA LEU A 319 -12.59 -0.95 8.27
C LEU A 319 -12.97 -1.14 9.74
N CYS A 320 -12.49 -2.22 10.34
CA CYS A 320 -12.79 -2.56 11.72
C CYS A 320 -11.48 -2.64 12.52
N GLU A 321 -11.44 -1.92 13.65
CA GLU A 321 -10.29 -1.86 14.55
C GLU A 321 -10.75 -1.98 16.01
N PHE A 322 -9.85 -2.46 16.88
CA PHE A 322 -10.10 -2.54 18.32
C PHE A 322 -9.63 -1.28 19.01
N THR A 323 -10.55 -0.58 19.68
CA THR A 323 -10.35 0.72 20.35
C THR A 323 -10.59 0.61 21.85
N GLU A 324 -9.95 1.49 22.63
CA GLU A 324 -10.15 1.60 24.06
C GLU A 324 -11.32 2.55 24.36
N GLY A 325 -12.02 2.32 25.49
CA GLY A 325 -13.04 3.24 26.01
C GLY A 325 -14.42 2.63 26.18
N SER A 326 -15.40 3.50 26.44
CA SER A 326 -16.82 3.13 26.50
C SER A 326 -17.37 2.92 25.09
N ILE A 327 -18.38 2.04 24.97
CA ILE A 327 -18.98 1.71 23.68
C ILE A 327 -19.58 2.96 23.03
N GLN A 328 -19.07 3.30 21.86
CA GLN A 328 -19.52 4.38 21.01
C GLN A 328 -20.48 3.85 19.91
N PRO A 329 -21.21 4.71 19.19
CA PRO A 329 -22.08 4.26 18.09
C PRO A 329 -21.39 3.38 17.04
N THR A 330 -20.13 3.63 16.74
CA THR A 330 -19.31 2.86 15.78
C THR A 330 -18.99 1.43 16.23
N GLU A 331 -19.24 1.11 17.50
CA GLU A 331 -19.01 -0.21 18.13
C GLU A 331 -20.34 -0.96 18.36
N GLN A 332 -21.48 -0.29 18.09
CA GLN A 332 -22.81 -0.89 18.24
C GLN A 332 -23.19 -1.69 17.01
N LEU A 333 -23.60 -2.91 17.24
CA LEU A 333 -24.00 -3.88 16.22
C LEU A 333 -25.45 -4.29 16.45
N THR A 334 -26.22 -4.44 15.39
CA THR A 334 -27.60 -4.92 15.45
C THR A 334 -27.78 -6.19 14.63
N THR A 335 -28.71 -7.05 15.00
CA THR A 335 -29.02 -8.23 14.17
C THR A 335 -29.82 -7.82 12.95
N ILE A 336 -29.50 -8.42 11.81
CA ILE A 336 -30.24 -8.26 10.55
C ILE A 336 -30.43 -9.60 9.87
N SER A 337 -31.58 -9.76 9.20
CA SER A 337 -31.84 -10.87 8.26
C SER A 337 -31.89 -10.32 6.84
N TYR A 338 -31.35 -11.05 5.85
CA TYR A 338 -31.24 -10.60 4.44
C TYR A 338 -31.41 -11.75 3.45
#